data_919621c788b744ce7a7a64872ef20b9a
#
_entry.id   919621c788b744ce7a7a64872ef20b9a
#
_cell.length_a   1.000
_cell.length_b   1.000
_cell.length_c   1.000
_cell.angle_alpha   90.00
_cell.angle_beta   90.00
_cell.angle_gamma   90.00
#
_symmetry.space_group_name_H-M   'P 1'
#
loop_
_entity.id
_entity.type
_entity.pdbx_description
1 polymer ?
#
loop_
_entity_poly.entity_id
_entity_poly.type
_entity_poly.pdbx_seq_one_letter_code
_entity_poly.pdbx_strand_id
1 'polypeptide(L)'
;MKNQKLRLAIVTVAAMLTLALAACSALPEPLIVTPQPTAVLAVPPDNEQDCLDQGGVWGPQGRAQTEMCDLPAMDAGKSCTDSSQCQGLCLAIDTTSTGACSPRTVNFGCHDVMVDGTQMGICID
;
A
#
# COMPACT_ATOMS: atom_id res chain seq x y z
N MET A 1 15.53 -55.99 42.38
CA MET A 1 15.67 -55.65 40.93
C MET A 1 14.30 -55.47 40.23
N LYS A 2 13.25 -56.18 40.60
CA LYS A 2 11.92 -56.09 39.96
C LYS A 2 11.20 -54.77 40.22
N ASN A 3 11.35 -54.17 41.40
CA ASN A 3 10.68 -52.91 41.79
C ASN A 3 11.32 -51.65 41.17
N GLN A 4 12.61 -51.74 40.78
CA GLN A 4 13.31 -50.63 40.18
C GLN A 4 12.88 -50.43 38.71
N LYS A 5 12.67 -51.52 37.98
CA LYS A 5 12.14 -51.48 36.60
C LYS A 5 10.72 -50.98 36.55
N LEU A 6 9.87 -51.34 37.55
CA LEU A 6 8.49 -50.86 37.63
C LEU A 6 8.41 -49.36 37.92
N ARG A 7 9.27 -48.84 38.81
CA ARG A 7 9.36 -47.39 39.10
C ARG A 7 9.85 -46.60 37.91
N LEU A 8 10.82 -47.11 37.15
CA LEU A 8 11.30 -46.43 35.95
C LEU A 8 10.23 -46.35 34.87
N ALA A 9 9.44 -47.41 34.67
CA ALA A 9 8.34 -47.45 33.72
C ALA A 9 7.21 -46.45 34.07
N ILE A 10 6.90 -46.28 35.36
CA ILE A 10 5.87 -45.35 35.81
C ILE A 10 6.32 -43.91 35.62
N VAL A 11 7.60 -43.57 35.87
CA VAL A 11 8.13 -42.24 35.70
C VAL A 11 8.17 -41.84 34.21
N THR A 12 8.52 -42.77 33.30
CA THR A 12 8.53 -42.50 31.86
C THR A 12 7.14 -42.28 31.29
N VAL A 13 6.13 -43.06 31.76
CA VAL A 13 4.74 -42.88 31.32
C VAL A 13 4.15 -41.55 31.84
N ALA A 14 4.47 -41.15 33.07
CA ALA A 14 4.04 -39.88 33.63
C ALA A 14 4.67 -38.69 32.89
N ALA A 15 5.96 -38.78 32.49
CA ALA A 15 6.64 -37.75 31.73
C ALA A 15 6.10 -37.60 30.30
N MET A 16 5.65 -38.69 29.69
CA MET A 16 5.03 -38.61 28.33
C MET A 16 3.61 -38.04 28.37
N LEU A 17 2.88 -38.23 29.47
CA LEU A 17 1.52 -37.73 29.60
C LEU A 17 1.47 -36.20 29.83
N THR A 18 2.52 -35.62 30.42
CA THR A 18 2.61 -34.17 30.65
C THR A 18 3.01 -33.36 29.43
N LEU A 19 3.64 -33.99 28.41
CA LEU A 19 4.00 -33.30 27.17
C LEU A 19 2.83 -33.15 26.19
N ALA A 20 1.75 -33.92 26.37
CA ALA A 20 0.62 -33.92 25.44
C ALA A 20 -0.40 -32.80 25.71
N LEU A 21 -0.28 -32.02 26.80
CA LEU A 21 -1.23 -30.98 27.18
C LEU A 21 -0.79 -29.55 26.84
N ALA A 22 0.40 -29.36 26.25
CA ALA A 22 0.92 -28.06 25.86
C ALA A 22 0.61 -27.64 24.41
N ALA A 23 -0.17 -28.46 23.69
CA ALA A 23 -0.54 -28.16 22.30
C ALA A 23 -2.02 -27.72 22.23
N CYS A 24 -2.36 -26.63 22.90
CA CYS A 24 -3.68 -26.03 22.69
C CYS A 24 -3.62 -24.53 22.88
N SER A 25 -4.15 -23.88 21.88
CA SER A 25 -4.66 -22.50 21.86
C SER A 25 -3.74 -21.47 21.19
N ALA A 26 -3.29 -21.76 19.97
CA ALA A 26 -3.29 -20.68 19.00
C ALA A 26 -4.72 -20.57 18.45
N LEU A 27 -5.57 -19.81 19.11
CA LEU A 27 -6.77 -19.28 18.47
C LEU A 27 -6.26 -18.44 17.30
N PRO A 28 -6.77 -18.64 16.07
CA PRO A 28 -6.46 -17.70 15.00
C PRO A 28 -6.94 -16.33 15.48
N GLU A 29 -6.01 -15.39 15.64
CA GLU A 29 -6.37 -13.99 15.82
C GLU A 29 -7.31 -13.62 14.68
N PRO A 30 -8.47 -13.01 14.95
CA PRO A 30 -9.29 -12.49 13.89
C PRO A 30 -8.40 -11.55 13.11
N LEU A 31 -8.18 -11.85 11.83
CA LEU A 31 -7.56 -10.91 10.89
C LEU A 31 -8.45 -9.67 10.95
N ILE A 32 -8.03 -8.69 11.74
CA ILE A 32 -8.57 -7.35 11.65
C ILE A 32 -8.15 -6.91 10.26
N VAL A 33 -9.03 -7.13 9.29
CA VAL A 33 -8.94 -6.47 7.99
C VAL A 33 -9.12 -5.00 8.32
N THR A 34 -8.00 -4.34 8.59
CA THR A 34 -7.97 -2.88 8.62
C THR A 34 -8.49 -2.48 7.25
N PRO A 35 -9.62 -1.76 7.13
CA PRO A 35 -10.06 -1.29 5.85
C PRO A 35 -8.89 -0.49 5.29
N GLN A 36 -8.29 -1.00 4.23
CA GLN A 36 -7.28 -0.28 3.47
C GLN A 36 -7.96 1.04 3.10
N PRO A 37 -7.42 2.21 3.45
CA PRO A 37 -8.02 3.46 3.06
C PRO A 37 -8.17 3.40 1.55
N THR A 38 -9.41 3.26 1.08
CA THR A 38 -9.74 3.51 -0.31
C THR A 38 -9.21 4.90 -0.57
N ALA A 39 -8.28 5.04 -1.51
CA ALA A 39 -7.80 6.36 -1.91
C ALA A 39 -9.04 7.14 -2.32
N VAL A 40 -9.54 7.96 -1.41
CA VAL A 40 -10.55 8.95 -1.73
C VAL A 40 -9.80 9.87 -2.68
N LEU A 41 -10.15 9.82 -3.95
CA LEU A 41 -9.70 10.81 -4.92
C LEU A 41 -10.18 12.14 -4.33
N ALA A 42 -9.27 12.84 -3.65
CA ALA A 42 -9.54 14.15 -3.12
C ALA A 42 -9.89 15.00 -4.34
N VAL A 43 -11.13 15.51 -4.39
CA VAL A 43 -11.51 16.48 -5.40
C VAL A 43 -10.61 17.69 -5.18
N PRO A 44 -9.79 18.08 -6.17
CA PRO A 44 -8.89 19.21 -6.01
C PRO A 44 -9.71 20.46 -5.65
N PRO A 45 -9.19 21.32 -4.77
CA PRO A 45 -9.82 22.61 -4.49
C PRO A 45 -10.05 23.41 -5.77
N ASP A 46 -11.19 24.08 -5.85
CA ASP A 46 -11.58 24.92 -6.98
C ASP A 46 -11.25 26.42 -6.79
N ASN A 47 -10.52 26.73 -5.69
CA ASN A 47 -10.09 28.07 -5.36
C ASN A 47 -8.68 28.09 -4.77
N GLU A 48 -8.01 29.25 -4.88
CA GLU A 48 -6.62 29.44 -4.48
C GLU A 48 -6.41 29.22 -2.98
N GLN A 49 -7.26 29.79 -2.13
CA GLN A 49 -7.06 29.74 -0.68
C GLN A 49 -7.07 28.29 -0.16
N ASP A 50 -8.07 27.51 -0.53
CA ASP A 50 -8.20 26.11 -0.11
C ASP A 50 -7.07 25.25 -0.70
N CYS A 51 -6.54 25.62 -1.87
CA CYS A 51 -5.38 24.96 -2.47
C CYS A 51 -4.11 25.20 -1.64
N LEU A 52 -3.84 26.46 -1.30
CA LEU A 52 -2.66 26.82 -0.51
C LEU A 52 -2.72 26.27 0.91
N ASP A 53 -3.89 26.25 1.52
CA ASP A 53 -4.12 25.69 2.87
C ASP A 53 -3.83 24.18 2.93
N GLN A 54 -3.97 23.47 1.79
CA GLN A 54 -3.62 22.06 1.64
C GLN A 54 -2.17 21.83 1.16
N GLY A 55 -1.36 22.89 1.10
CA GLY A 55 0.03 22.81 0.65
C GLY A 55 0.18 22.66 -0.87
N GLY A 56 -0.86 22.97 -1.61
CA GLY A 56 -0.88 22.97 -3.07
C GLY A 56 -0.20 24.19 -3.69
N VAL A 57 -0.13 24.17 -5.00
CA VAL A 57 0.27 25.30 -5.85
C VAL A 57 -0.92 25.65 -6.75
N TRP A 58 -1.40 26.88 -6.61
CA TRP A 58 -2.46 27.43 -7.46
C TRP A 58 -1.85 28.19 -8.62
N GLY A 59 -2.39 28.02 -9.81
CA GLY A 59 -1.97 28.77 -10.98
C GLY A 59 -2.37 28.15 -12.31
N PRO A 60 -2.03 28.84 -13.42
CA PRO A 60 -2.34 28.35 -14.75
C PRO A 60 -1.51 27.12 -15.08
N GLN A 61 -2.19 26.06 -15.52
CA GLN A 61 -1.61 24.75 -15.82
C GLN A 61 -1.94 24.32 -17.25
N GLY A 62 -1.09 23.45 -17.79
CA GLY A 62 -1.25 22.88 -19.12
C GLY A 62 -1.18 23.91 -20.25
N ARG A 63 -1.47 23.49 -21.47
CA ARG A 63 -1.48 24.37 -22.66
C ARG A 63 -2.62 25.36 -22.66
N ALA A 64 -3.74 24.98 -22.08
CA ALA A 64 -4.94 25.82 -21.97
C ALA A 64 -4.78 26.94 -20.94
N GLN A 65 -3.70 26.92 -20.13
CA GLN A 65 -3.46 27.88 -19.04
C GLN A 65 -4.67 28.01 -18.09
N THR A 66 -5.27 26.88 -17.76
CA THR A 66 -6.42 26.83 -16.86
C THR A 66 -5.93 26.94 -15.42
N GLU A 67 -6.53 27.85 -14.64
CA GLU A 67 -6.28 27.98 -13.21
C GLU A 67 -6.76 26.71 -12.49
N MET A 68 -5.85 26.06 -11.79
CA MET A 68 -6.16 24.85 -11.01
C MET A 68 -5.18 24.62 -9.88
N CYS A 69 -5.60 23.78 -8.96
CA CYS A 69 -4.79 23.37 -7.81
C CYS A 69 -3.97 22.13 -8.13
N ASP A 70 -2.67 22.22 -7.95
CA ASP A 70 -1.77 21.08 -7.96
C ASP A 70 -1.35 20.75 -6.53
N LEU A 71 -1.83 19.63 -6.00
CA LEU A 71 -1.56 19.16 -4.63
C LEU A 71 -0.36 18.21 -4.60
N PRO A 72 0.39 18.19 -3.48
CA PRO A 72 1.31 17.09 -3.21
C PRO A 72 0.50 15.79 -3.07
N ALA A 73 0.91 14.75 -3.77
CA ALA A 73 0.27 13.45 -3.67
C ALA A 73 0.68 12.75 -2.37
N MET A 74 -0.29 12.33 -1.55
CA MET A 74 -0.03 11.65 -0.27
C MET A 74 0.54 10.25 -0.43
N ASP A 75 0.38 9.67 -1.61
CA ASP A 75 0.88 8.35 -1.98
C ASP A 75 2.14 8.39 -2.88
N ALA A 76 2.80 9.56 -2.94
CA ALA A 76 4.01 9.75 -3.71
C ALA A 76 5.04 8.63 -3.47
N GLY A 77 5.55 8.04 -4.55
CA GLY A 77 6.53 6.96 -4.48
C GLY A 77 5.99 5.58 -4.11
N LYS A 78 4.69 5.44 -3.82
CA LYS A 78 4.06 4.12 -3.60
C LYS A 78 4.15 3.30 -4.88
N SER A 79 4.52 2.02 -4.74
CA SER A 79 4.55 1.09 -5.87
C SER A 79 3.17 0.89 -6.46
N CYS A 80 3.07 0.89 -7.78
CA CYS A 80 1.84 0.76 -8.54
C CYS A 80 2.06 0.01 -9.85
N THR A 81 0.99 -0.48 -10.44
CA THR A 81 0.96 -1.13 -11.76
C THR A 81 -0.03 -0.47 -12.72
N ASP A 82 -0.81 0.49 -12.18
CA ASP A 82 -1.82 1.24 -12.93
C ASP A 82 -2.06 2.60 -12.28
N SER A 83 -2.33 3.63 -13.08
CA SER A 83 -2.54 5.01 -12.58
C SER A 83 -3.79 5.16 -11.71
N SER A 84 -4.78 4.25 -11.83
CA SER A 84 -5.96 4.25 -10.94
C SER A 84 -5.64 3.92 -9.48
N GLN A 85 -4.43 3.43 -9.19
CA GLN A 85 -3.95 3.12 -7.85
C GLN A 85 -3.31 4.33 -7.15
N CYS A 86 -3.15 5.45 -7.87
CA CYS A 86 -2.46 6.65 -7.42
C CYS A 86 -3.40 7.86 -7.39
N GLN A 87 -3.07 8.86 -6.56
CA GLN A 87 -3.73 10.16 -6.60
C GLN A 87 -3.36 10.98 -7.86
N GLY A 88 -2.19 10.73 -8.43
CA GLY A 88 -1.74 11.26 -9.71
C GLY A 88 -1.54 10.13 -10.72
N LEU A 89 -0.36 10.07 -11.34
CA LEU A 89 0.00 9.03 -12.30
C LEU A 89 0.84 7.93 -11.65
N CYS A 90 0.73 6.71 -12.16
CA CYS A 90 1.73 5.67 -11.92
C CYS A 90 2.86 5.82 -12.92
N LEU A 91 3.93 6.49 -12.54
CA LEU A 91 5.10 6.72 -13.39
C LEU A 91 5.91 5.43 -13.52
N ALA A 92 6.24 5.04 -14.75
CA ALA A 92 7.06 3.86 -14.99
C ALA A 92 8.48 4.06 -14.43
N ILE A 93 9.02 3.01 -13.81
CA ILE A 93 10.41 2.98 -13.33
C ILE A 93 11.15 1.95 -14.18
N ASP A 94 12.05 2.40 -15.02
CA ASP A 94 12.84 1.58 -15.93
C ASP A 94 11.95 0.63 -16.80
N THR A 95 12.44 -0.56 -17.08
CA THR A 95 11.76 -1.58 -17.90
C THR A 95 11.01 -2.62 -17.07
N THR A 96 10.62 -2.29 -15.85
CA THR A 96 9.88 -3.19 -14.95
C THR A 96 8.38 -3.14 -15.22
N SER A 97 7.65 -4.12 -14.72
CA SER A 97 6.17 -4.14 -14.76
C SER A 97 5.51 -3.34 -13.63
N THR A 98 6.30 -2.55 -12.90
CA THR A 98 5.84 -1.72 -11.79
C THR A 98 6.35 -0.30 -11.95
N GLY A 99 5.61 0.64 -11.40
CA GLY A 99 5.95 2.05 -11.33
C GLY A 99 5.88 2.59 -9.91
N ALA A 100 5.97 3.91 -9.79
CA ALA A 100 5.73 4.63 -8.55
C ALA A 100 4.72 5.76 -8.75
N CYS A 101 3.85 5.99 -7.77
CA CYS A 101 2.92 7.10 -7.80
C CYS A 101 3.67 8.44 -7.88
N SER A 102 3.20 9.33 -8.74
CA SER A 102 3.79 10.66 -8.96
C SER A 102 3.76 11.49 -7.68
N PRO A 103 4.71 12.43 -7.51
CA PRO A 103 4.75 13.28 -6.31
C PRO A 103 3.65 14.35 -6.27
N ARG A 104 2.97 14.58 -7.38
CA ARG A 104 1.94 15.61 -7.54
C ARG A 104 0.67 15.02 -8.14
N THR A 105 -0.48 15.66 -7.86
CA THR A 105 -1.76 15.22 -8.40
C THR A 105 -1.99 15.66 -9.84
N VAL A 106 -1.36 16.78 -10.26
CA VAL A 106 -1.42 17.29 -11.63
C VAL A 106 -0.11 16.96 -12.34
N ASN A 107 -0.21 16.36 -13.51
CA ASN A 107 0.94 15.89 -14.28
C ASN A 107 0.75 16.23 -15.77
N PHE A 108 1.10 17.45 -16.15
CA PHE A 108 1.12 17.86 -17.55
C PHE A 108 2.43 17.45 -18.24
N GLY A 109 2.38 17.35 -19.56
CA GLY A 109 3.52 16.95 -20.39
C GLY A 109 3.47 15.47 -20.76
N CYS A 110 4.58 14.96 -21.30
CA CYS A 110 4.69 13.57 -21.72
C CYS A 110 5.37 12.74 -20.64
N HIS A 111 4.75 11.63 -20.28
CA HIS A 111 5.22 10.72 -19.24
C HIS A 111 5.14 9.27 -19.69
N ASP A 112 6.07 8.46 -19.24
CA ASP A 112 5.93 7.00 -19.29
C ASP A 112 5.19 6.56 -18.03
N VAL A 113 4.04 5.93 -18.22
CA VAL A 113 3.13 5.49 -17.14
C VAL A 113 2.88 4.00 -17.23
N MET A 114 2.43 3.45 -16.10
CA MET A 114 1.94 2.06 -16.04
C MET A 114 0.43 2.03 -16.26
N VAL A 115 -0.01 1.18 -17.18
CA VAL A 115 -1.41 0.86 -17.46
C VAL A 115 -1.54 -0.67 -17.47
N ASP A 116 -2.30 -1.22 -16.53
CA ASP A 116 -2.48 -2.67 -16.37
C ASP A 116 -1.16 -3.46 -16.39
N GLY A 117 -0.14 -2.96 -15.69
CA GLY A 117 1.19 -3.58 -15.61
C GLY A 117 2.06 -3.43 -16.87
N THR A 118 1.63 -2.63 -17.84
CA THR A 118 2.37 -2.37 -19.08
C THR A 118 2.79 -0.90 -19.14
N GLN A 119 4.05 -0.65 -19.50
CA GLN A 119 4.54 0.71 -19.73
C GLN A 119 3.95 1.30 -21.01
N MET A 120 3.46 2.53 -20.92
CA MET A 120 2.89 3.28 -22.04
C MET A 120 3.28 4.76 -21.95
N GLY A 121 3.68 5.34 -23.08
CA GLY A 121 3.90 6.80 -23.19
C GLY A 121 2.57 7.53 -23.38
N ILE A 122 2.30 8.52 -22.54
CA ILE A 122 1.12 9.40 -22.64
C ILE A 122 1.55 10.86 -22.63
N CYS A 123 0.79 11.73 -23.29
CA CYS A 123 0.95 13.19 -23.17
C CYS A 123 -0.36 13.80 -22.71
N ILE A 124 -0.29 14.66 -21.70
CA ILE A 124 -1.42 15.37 -21.08
C ILE A 124 -1.22 16.87 -21.32
N ASP A 125 -2.22 17.52 -21.88
CA ASP A 125 -2.21 18.96 -22.20
C ASP A 125 -3.26 19.73 -21.41
#